data_d5129d3361fb22183028460297f362c9
#
_entry.id   d5129d3361fb22183028460297f362c9
#
_cell.length_a   1.000
_cell.length_b   1.000
_cell.length_c   1.000
_cell.angle_alpha   90.00
_cell.angle_beta   90.00
_cell.angle_gamma   90.00
#
_symmetry.space_group_name_H-M   'P 1'
#
loop_
_entity.id
_entity.type
_entity.pdbx_description
1 polymer ?
#
loop_
_entity_poly.entity_id
_entity_poly.type
_entity_poly.pdbx_seq_one_letter_code
_entity_poly.pdbx_strand_id
1 'polypeptide(L)'
;MKNKLILAGLIACGSLVINSQAAITANLNDLILGFHATGGQGQSINLEVDLGPISNYSGVSQTANTVISQLNVADIVAAYGTNWASRTDLYWGIVGSTGRISSGPAGATQPAPTVWATCAETTVGTQSTPWFVSSLSRGAVSQASQAIESLYNSAPGSLTGTTPTINSTYSSNINPNLAGSWSYQESIQAGEGFNYFNPTVDVSTTIAAGSYSAADLYQVASGTTAPTYVGTFGLNASGVLTYSGSPTYFKTAQGTNSFTINPISQTAIAGGTIVFNAAATGTPAPSYQWYFNGNIIAGETNSTLVLTNVQANKTGSYTVVATNSSGSNTSAAATLSLASAGSFSRLINLSVLAPVANNGTLTLGLVNSGAGTSGSLNLLIRASGQALAGFGLTGLMQNPTESVLKGSTVVASNDDWNSPTSNGTAVTAADAATGAFANTSANPNDAALVQALPSVAGGYTVQVTGNGGQGGQVIAEIYDATTSPTATTTRLVNVSSLNAIGAGGNLTAGFVISGASKTVLIRATGPSLANFGLPNVLADPKLVVYNLSVTPNVVVATNTGWANSAQLGSFSATVGAQPFNTGSKDSAVLVTLPPGNYSAVVTSASGGTGSALVEVYEVQ
;
A
#
# COMPACT_ATOMS: atom_id res chain seq x y z
N MET A 1 -42.76 29.54 -42.90
CA MET A 1 -41.69 30.47 -43.32
C MET A 1 -40.36 29.90 -42.84
N LYS A 2 -39.45 29.77 -43.76
CA LYS A 2 -38.30 28.88 -43.67
C LYS A 2 -37.18 29.47 -42.82
N ASN A 3 -36.76 28.78 -41.77
CA ASN A 3 -35.53 29.09 -41.02
C ASN A 3 -34.35 28.41 -41.70
N LYS A 4 -33.41 29.21 -42.17
CA LYS A 4 -32.10 28.76 -42.64
C LYS A 4 -31.15 28.72 -41.42
N LEU A 5 -30.66 27.55 -41.11
CA LEU A 5 -29.56 27.34 -40.18
C LEU A 5 -28.26 27.73 -40.88
N ILE A 6 -27.55 28.72 -40.36
CA ILE A 6 -26.18 29.05 -40.77
C ILE A 6 -25.24 28.35 -39.79
N LEU A 7 -24.53 27.35 -40.33
CA LEU A 7 -23.46 26.65 -39.64
C LEU A 7 -22.18 27.50 -39.72
N ALA A 8 -21.85 28.25 -38.69
CA ALA A 8 -20.56 28.93 -38.57
C ALA A 8 -19.52 27.93 -38.10
N GLY A 9 -18.63 27.54 -38.98
CA GLY A 9 -17.44 26.75 -38.65
C GLY A 9 -16.49 27.59 -37.81
N LEU A 10 -16.32 27.21 -36.56
CA LEU A 10 -15.23 27.69 -35.70
C LEU A 10 -13.96 26.96 -36.16
N ILE A 11 -13.11 27.64 -36.92
CA ILE A 11 -11.71 27.22 -37.08
C ILE A 11 -11.03 27.53 -35.78
N ALA A 12 -10.89 26.52 -34.92
CA ALA A 12 -9.97 26.60 -33.80
C ALA A 12 -8.55 26.59 -34.37
N CYS A 13 -7.94 27.75 -34.42
CA CYS A 13 -6.51 27.89 -34.63
C CYS A 13 -5.83 27.35 -33.40
N GLY A 14 -5.61 26.02 -33.34
CA GLY A 14 -4.75 25.41 -32.38
C GLY A 14 -3.35 25.96 -32.58
N SER A 15 -2.90 26.81 -31.68
CA SER A 15 -1.49 27.11 -31.55
C SER A 15 -0.76 25.78 -31.44
N LEU A 16 -0.03 25.38 -32.48
CA LEU A 16 1.01 24.38 -32.35
C LEU A 16 1.99 24.92 -31.32
N VAL A 17 1.90 24.42 -30.11
CA VAL A 17 3.01 24.49 -29.18
C VAL A 17 4.07 23.58 -29.78
N ILE A 18 4.98 24.16 -30.56
CA ILE A 18 6.23 23.49 -30.91
C ILE A 18 6.95 23.37 -29.57
N ASN A 19 6.80 22.25 -28.89
CA ASN A 19 7.70 21.88 -27.80
C ASN A 19 9.08 21.78 -28.43
N SER A 20 9.91 22.79 -28.26
CA SER A 20 11.32 22.68 -28.55
C SER A 20 11.84 21.59 -27.62
N GLN A 21 12.25 20.45 -28.18
CA GLN A 21 12.97 19.45 -27.44
C GLN A 21 14.18 20.13 -26.82
N ALA A 22 14.25 20.10 -25.50
CA ALA A 22 15.40 20.62 -24.79
C ALA A 22 16.62 19.75 -25.15
N ALA A 23 17.76 20.39 -25.46
CA ALA A 23 19.01 19.67 -25.52
C ALA A 23 19.34 19.17 -24.12
N ILE A 24 19.87 17.95 -24.01
CA ILE A 24 20.51 17.51 -22.77
C ILE A 24 21.73 18.41 -22.57
N THR A 25 21.80 19.08 -21.44
CA THR A 25 22.97 19.84 -21.00
C THR A 25 23.56 19.10 -19.79
N ALA A 26 24.09 17.91 -20.04
CA ALA A 26 24.77 17.15 -19.00
C ALA A 26 26.11 17.83 -18.67
N ASN A 27 26.50 17.79 -17.41
CA ASN A 27 27.78 18.29 -16.97
C ASN A 27 28.84 17.18 -17.05
N LEU A 28 30.12 17.58 -17.10
CA LEU A 28 31.22 16.62 -16.93
C LEU A 28 31.02 15.87 -15.60
N ASN A 29 31.22 14.55 -15.62
CA ASN A 29 30.94 13.58 -14.56
C ASN A 29 29.47 13.12 -14.43
N ASP A 30 28.55 13.62 -15.24
CA ASP A 30 27.21 13.03 -15.27
C ASP A 30 27.22 11.68 -16.00
N LEU A 31 26.31 10.80 -15.64
CA LEU A 31 26.06 9.55 -16.36
C LEU A 31 24.94 9.76 -17.38
N ILE A 32 25.17 9.33 -18.61
CA ILE A 32 24.18 9.35 -19.69
C ILE A 32 23.72 7.93 -19.96
N LEU A 33 22.41 7.69 -19.85
CA LEU A 33 21.74 6.49 -20.31
C LEU A 33 21.32 6.71 -21.76
N GLY A 34 21.68 5.78 -22.63
CA GLY A 34 21.26 5.77 -24.04
C GLY A 34 20.42 4.57 -24.37
N PHE A 35 19.42 4.77 -25.23
CA PHE A 35 18.66 3.71 -25.88
C PHE A 35 18.80 3.86 -27.39
N HIS A 36 18.98 2.74 -28.09
CA HIS A 36 18.97 2.72 -29.55
C HIS A 36 18.35 1.42 -30.10
N ALA A 37 17.75 1.48 -31.27
CA ALA A 37 17.20 0.33 -31.96
C ALA A 37 17.95 0.05 -33.26
N THR A 38 18.31 -1.20 -33.50
CA THR A 38 18.96 -1.62 -34.76
C THR A 38 17.97 -1.89 -35.88
N GLY A 39 16.66 -1.89 -35.57
CA GLY A 39 15.56 -2.07 -36.54
C GLY A 39 14.23 -1.60 -35.99
N GLY A 40 13.17 -1.69 -36.78
CA GLY A 40 11.80 -1.45 -36.35
C GLY A 40 11.48 -0.02 -35.93
N GLN A 41 10.47 0.13 -35.05
CA GLN A 41 10.07 1.45 -34.53
C GLN A 41 11.22 2.06 -33.72
N GLY A 42 11.50 3.35 -33.96
CA GLY A 42 12.55 4.07 -33.24
C GLY A 42 13.96 3.88 -33.79
N GLN A 43 14.17 3.16 -34.91
CA GLN A 43 15.49 3.01 -35.54
C GLN A 43 16.13 4.36 -35.95
N SER A 44 15.31 5.38 -36.19
CA SER A 44 15.76 6.72 -36.52
C SER A 44 15.90 7.65 -35.29
N ILE A 45 15.89 7.10 -34.08
CA ILE A 45 15.89 7.84 -32.82
C ILE A 45 16.86 7.16 -31.85
N ASN A 46 17.72 7.96 -31.21
CA ASN A 46 18.34 7.59 -29.93
C ASN A 46 17.67 8.37 -28.81
N LEU A 47 17.18 7.68 -27.79
CA LEU A 47 16.70 8.30 -26.55
C LEU A 47 17.86 8.38 -25.57
N GLU A 48 18.24 9.58 -25.15
CA GLU A 48 19.30 9.82 -24.20
C GLU A 48 18.75 10.49 -22.97
N VAL A 49 19.21 10.05 -21.79
CA VAL A 49 18.72 10.51 -20.47
C VAL A 49 19.91 10.88 -19.58
N ASP A 50 19.92 12.08 -19.07
CA ASP A 50 20.90 12.51 -18.07
C ASP A 50 20.50 11.95 -16.69
N LEU A 51 21.34 11.08 -16.14
CA LEU A 51 21.14 10.46 -14.83
C LEU A 51 21.77 11.27 -13.69
N GLY A 52 22.46 12.37 -14.01
CA GLY A 52 23.20 13.20 -13.06
C GLY A 52 24.57 12.66 -12.67
N PRO A 53 25.25 13.32 -11.72
CA PRO A 53 26.66 13.09 -11.45
C PRO A 53 26.98 11.71 -10.88
N ILE A 54 28.12 11.14 -11.29
CA ILE A 54 28.63 9.84 -10.82
C ILE A 54 28.74 9.77 -9.29
N SER A 55 28.90 10.91 -8.61
CA SER A 55 28.92 10.98 -7.15
C SER A 55 27.62 10.45 -6.49
N ASN A 56 26.52 10.43 -7.22
CA ASN A 56 25.27 9.85 -6.76
C ASN A 56 25.31 8.31 -6.70
N TYR A 57 26.26 7.70 -7.38
CA TYR A 57 26.39 6.25 -7.58
C TYR A 57 27.67 5.70 -6.95
N SER A 58 28.68 6.52 -6.71
CA SER A 58 29.92 6.13 -6.07
C SER A 58 29.84 6.27 -4.55
N GLY A 59 30.25 5.25 -3.80
CA GLY A 59 30.24 5.26 -2.33
C GLY A 59 28.87 4.99 -1.70
N VAL A 60 27.87 4.66 -2.48
CA VAL A 60 26.56 4.20 -1.97
C VAL A 60 26.75 2.86 -1.28
N SER A 61 26.20 2.71 -0.06
CA SER A 61 26.20 1.44 0.66
C SER A 61 25.63 0.33 -0.22
N GLN A 62 26.29 -0.82 -0.27
CA GLN A 62 25.84 -1.99 -1.06
C GLN A 62 24.45 -2.50 -0.67
N THR A 63 23.90 -2.00 0.41
CA THR A 63 22.53 -2.31 0.88
C THR A 63 21.48 -1.30 0.44
N ALA A 64 21.87 -0.18 -0.15
CA ALA A 64 20.96 0.86 -0.63
C ALA A 64 20.67 0.66 -2.12
N ASN A 65 19.40 0.45 -2.46
CA ASN A 65 18.94 0.36 -3.84
C ASN A 65 18.18 1.64 -4.19
N THR A 66 18.57 2.27 -5.29
CA THR A 66 18.03 3.58 -5.66
C THR A 66 17.28 3.46 -6.98
N VAL A 67 15.98 3.81 -6.97
CA VAL A 67 15.21 3.97 -8.20
C VAL A 67 15.60 5.29 -8.85
N ILE A 68 15.91 5.22 -10.14
CA ILE A 68 16.35 6.35 -10.95
C ILE A 68 15.11 7.07 -11.51
N SER A 69 14.81 8.22 -10.96
CA SER A 69 13.61 9.01 -11.31
C SER A 69 13.75 9.82 -12.61
N GLN A 70 14.96 9.97 -13.14
CA GLN A 70 15.22 10.70 -14.38
C GLN A 70 14.69 9.98 -15.61
N LEU A 71 14.65 8.63 -15.58
CA LEU A 71 14.05 7.84 -16.65
C LEU A 71 12.54 7.81 -16.52
N ASN A 72 11.82 8.21 -17.58
CA ASN A 72 10.37 8.10 -17.67
C ASN A 72 10.00 7.05 -18.73
N VAL A 73 9.29 6.01 -18.32
CA VAL A 73 8.84 4.94 -19.24
C VAL A 73 8.02 5.47 -20.41
N ALA A 74 7.30 6.57 -20.25
CA ALA A 74 6.54 7.19 -21.33
C ALA A 74 7.45 7.67 -22.49
N ASP A 75 8.69 8.06 -22.20
CA ASP A 75 9.67 8.44 -23.23
C ASP A 75 10.13 7.22 -24.00
N ILE A 76 10.37 6.09 -23.34
CA ILE A 76 10.71 4.82 -23.99
C ILE A 76 9.56 4.35 -24.89
N VAL A 77 8.33 4.39 -24.37
CA VAL A 77 7.13 3.99 -25.11
C VAL A 77 6.89 4.90 -26.33
N ALA A 78 7.08 6.20 -26.18
CA ALA A 78 6.94 7.15 -27.27
C ALA A 78 7.97 6.90 -28.39
N ALA A 79 9.22 6.59 -28.03
CA ALA A 79 10.29 6.35 -28.99
C ALA A 79 10.20 4.95 -29.63
N TYR A 80 9.97 3.91 -28.85
CA TYR A 80 10.17 2.53 -29.27
C TYR A 80 8.92 1.65 -29.23
N GLY A 81 7.78 2.18 -28.81
CA GLY A 81 6.47 1.49 -28.76
C GLY A 81 6.22 0.75 -27.46
N THR A 82 4.97 0.32 -27.25
CA THR A 82 4.50 -0.33 -26.02
C THR A 82 5.15 -1.68 -25.73
N ASN A 83 5.68 -2.35 -26.75
CA ASN A 83 6.33 -3.66 -26.65
C ASN A 83 7.86 -3.57 -26.49
N TRP A 84 8.38 -2.39 -26.17
CA TRP A 84 9.83 -2.13 -26.12
C TRP A 84 10.61 -3.16 -25.29
N ALA A 85 10.06 -3.61 -24.16
CA ALA A 85 10.72 -4.53 -23.22
C ALA A 85 10.85 -5.98 -23.73
N SER A 86 10.21 -6.33 -24.85
CA SER A 86 10.30 -7.66 -25.49
C SER A 86 11.04 -7.63 -26.82
N ARG A 87 11.63 -6.50 -27.19
CA ARG A 87 12.33 -6.33 -28.48
C ARG A 87 13.73 -6.93 -28.40
N THR A 88 14.13 -7.63 -29.45
CA THR A 88 15.46 -8.19 -29.62
C THR A 88 16.44 -7.25 -30.34
N ASP A 89 15.91 -6.15 -30.89
CA ASP A 89 16.62 -5.15 -31.66
C ASP A 89 16.74 -3.80 -30.95
N LEU A 90 16.36 -3.72 -29.67
CA LEU A 90 16.49 -2.54 -28.81
C LEU A 90 17.52 -2.79 -27.72
N TYR A 91 18.39 -1.83 -27.52
CA TYR A 91 19.52 -1.91 -26.59
C TYR A 91 19.59 -0.65 -25.73
N TRP A 92 20.22 -0.77 -24.57
CA TRP A 92 20.51 0.34 -23.68
C TRP A 92 21.87 0.19 -22.99
N GLY A 93 22.47 1.31 -22.61
CA GLY A 93 23.72 1.33 -21.85
C GLY A 93 23.94 2.65 -21.16
N ILE A 94 24.94 2.74 -20.30
CA ILE A 94 25.26 3.95 -19.53
C ILE A 94 26.75 4.26 -19.65
N VAL A 95 27.07 5.52 -19.90
CA VAL A 95 28.44 6.03 -19.96
C VAL A 95 28.58 7.35 -19.21
N GLY A 96 29.79 7.70 -18.84
CA GLY A 96 30.14 9.00 -18.23
C GLY A 96 31.63 9.29 -18.35
N SER A 97 32.00 10.55 -18.22
CA SER A 97 33.42 10.99 -18.33
C SER A 97 33.72 12.19 -17.46
N THR A 98 34.95 12.26 -16.93
CA THR A 98 35.48 13.48 -16.31
C THR A 98 35.79 14.59 -17.33
N GLY A 99 35.66 14.30 -18.61
CA GLY A 99 35.99 15.19 -19.70
C GLY A 99 37.48 15.17 -20.07
N ARG A 100 37.74 15.55 -21.32
CA ARG A 100 39.08 15.72 -21.83
C ARG A 100 39.62 17.03 -21.29
N ILE A 101 40.67 17.01 -20.46
CA ILE A 101 41.34 18.21 -20.01
C ILE A 101 42.07 18.80 -21.21
N SER A 102 41.59 19.94 -21.71
CA SER A 102 42.26 20.70 -22.76
C SER A 102 43.71 21.05 -22.31
N SER A 103 44.62 21.04 -23.26
CA SER A 103 46.05 21.32 -23.07
C SER A 103 46.30 22.52 -22.14
N GLY A 104 46.71 22.21 -20.91
CA GLY A 104 47.29 23.21 -20.00
C GLY A 104 48.63 23.73 -20.53
N PRO A 105 49.26 24.74 -19.87
CA PRO A 105 50.53 25.25 -20.25
C PRO A 105 51.59 24.15 -20.47
N ALA A 106 52.38 24.26 -21.49
CA ALA A 106 53.43 23.28 -21.81
C ALA A 106 54.28 22.98 -20.57
N GLY A 107 54.22 21.72 -20.07
CA GLY A 107 54.96 21.28 -18.88
C GLY A 107 54.10 20.85 -17.68
N ALA A 108 52.79 21.10 -17.63
CA ALA A 108 51.94 20.60 -16.57
C ALA A 108 51.48 19.15 -16.87
N THR A 109 51.74 18.21 -15.96
CA THR A 109 51.17 16.87 -15.99
C THR A 109 49.67 16.97 -15.66
N GLN A 110 48.83 17.01 -16.68
CA GLN A 110 47.37 16.97 -16.50
C GLN A 110 46.95 15.59 -16.01
N PRO A 111 45.99 15.47 -15.07
CA PRO A 111 45.42 14.19 -14.70
C PRO A 111 44.79 13.53 -15.93
N ALA A 112 44.91 12.21 -16.03
CA ALA A 112 44.32 11.46 -17.12
C ALA A 112 42.79 11.43 -16.97
N PRO A 113 42.02 11.49 -18.07
CA PRO A 113 40.56 11.35 -17.99
C PRO A 113 40.15 10.01 -17.39
N THR A 114 39.06 10.01 -16.69
CA THR A 114 38.40 8.84 -16.19
C THR A 114 37.07 8.70 -16.93
N VAL A 115 36.73 7.50 -17.38
CA VAL A 115 35.47 7.19 -18.02
C VAL A 115 34.74 6.10 -17.24
N TRP A 116 33.44 6.12 -17.31
CA TRP A 116 32.55 5.07 -16.81
C TRP A 116 31.76 4.50 -17.96
N ALA A 117 31.59 3.18 -17.96
CA ALA A 117 30.81 2.50 -18.97
C ALA A 117 30.18 1.24 -18.39
N THR A 118 29.01 0.85 -18.92
CA THR A 118 28.33 -0.38 -18.55
C THR A 118 28.88 -1.57 -19.32
N CYS A 119 28.78 -2.77 -18.72
CA CYS A 119 29.06 -4.06 -19.32
C CYS A 119 27.89 -4.99 -18.99
N ALA A 120 27.32 -5.62 -20.01
CA ALA A 120 26.17 -6.52 -19.85
C ALA A 120 26.45 -7.67 -18.89
N GLU A 121 25.55 -7.94 -17.96
CA GLU A 121 25.55 -9.19 -17.23
C GLU A 121 25.06 -10.33 -18.15
N THR A 122 25.86 -11.37 -18.32
CA THR A 122 25.46 -12.58 -19.07
C THR A 122 24.45 -13.42 -18.29
N THR A 123 24.45 -13.28 -16.97
CA THR A 123 23.48 -13.88 -16.04
C THR A 123 23.12 -12.83 -15.01
N VAL A 124 21.87 -12.40 -15.00
CA VAL A 124 21.38 -11.35 -14.09
C VAL A 124 21.68 -11.69 -12.63
N GLY A 125 22.26 -10.73 -11.93
CA GLY A 125 22.69 -10.87 -10.54
C GLY A 125 24.06 -11.56 -10.37
N THR A 126 24.81 -11.67 -11.45
CA THR A 126 26.20 -12.15 -11.42
C THR A 126 27.08 -11.12 -12.09
N GLN A 127 28.04 -10.57 -11.35
CA GLN A 127 28.94 -9.55 -11.87
C GLN A 127 29.55 -9.98 -13.20
N SER A 128 29.45 -9.09 -14.20
CA SER A 128 30.03 -9.31 -15.52
C SER A 128 31.57 -9.31 -15.44
N THR A 129 32.20 -9.98 -16.41
CA THR A 129 33.64 -9.84 -16.60
C THR A 129 33.88 -8.57 -17.41
N PRO A 130 34.58 -7.57 -16.88
CA PRO A 130 34.84 -6.34 -17.61
C PRO A 130 35.71 -6.60 -18.84
N TRP A 131 35.66 -5.69 -19.81
CA TRP A 131 36.45 -5.76 -21.02
C TRP A 131 37.92 -5.97 -20.71
N PHE A 132 38.55 -6.90 -21.45
CA PHE A 132 39.96 -7.12 -21.31
C PHE A 132 40.70 -6.01 -22.05
N VAL A 133 41.21 -5.04 -21.31
CA VAL A 133 42.02 -3.94 -21.86
C VAL A 133 43.47 -4.30 -21.63
N SER A 134 44.12 -4.85 -22.63
CA SER A 134 45.53 -5.26 -22.55
C SER A 134 46.49 -4.09 -22.29
N SER A 135 46.09 -2.89 -22.57
CA SER A 135 46.70 -1.62 -22.11
C SER A 135 45.78 -0.46 -22.47
N LEU A 136 45.05 0.10 -21.49
CA LEU A 136 44.39 1.38 -21.67
C LEU A 136 45.45 2.47 -21.71
N SER A 137 45.96 2.74 -22.91
CA SER A 137 46.82 3.90 -23.11
C SER A 137 46.04 5.18 -22.78
N ARG A 138 46.73 6.20 -22.31
CA ARG A 138 46.13 7.53 -22.08
C ARG A 138 45.38 8.03 -23.33
N GLY A 139 45.84 7.65 -24.52
CA GLY A 139 45.22 8.00 -25.79
C GLY A 139 43.85 7.35 -25.93
N ALA A 140 43.73 6.06 -25.65
CA ALA A 140 42.46 5.31 -25.76
C ALA A 140 41.37 5.85 -24.82
N VAL A 141 41.71 6.04 -23.53
CA VAL A 141 40.75 6.62 -22.55
C VAL A 141 40.40 8.05 -22.92
N SER A 142 41.33 8.83 -23.48
CA SER A 142 41.07 10.20 -23.94
C SER A 142 40.12 10.24 -25.15
N GLN A 143 40.19 9.27 -26.06
CA GLN A 143 39.26 9.16 -27.21
C GLN A 143 37.87 8.71 -26.77
N ALA A 144 37.76 7.72 -25.88
CA ALA A 144 36.49 7.35 -25.29
C ALA A 144 35.86 8.52 -24.51
N SER A 145 36.65 9.27 -23.72
CA SER A 145 36.21 10.47 -23.05
C SER A 145 35.64 11.50 -24.01
N GLN A 146 36.32 11.74 -25.15
CA GLN A 146 35.85 12.69 -26.18
C GLN A 146 34.53 12.23 -26.83
N ALA A 147 34.38 10.95 -27.07
CA ALA A 147 33.12 10.39 -27.58
C ALA A 147 31.96 10.64 -26.59
N ILE A 148 32.18 10.38 -25.31
CA ILE A 148 31.20 10.62 -24.25
C ILE A 148 30.89 12.13 -24.11
N GLU A 149 31.90 12.99 -24.18
CA GLU A 149 31.71 14.46 -24.18
C GLU A 149 30.80 14.94 -25.32
N SER A 150 30.80 14.24 -26.44
CA SER A 150 29.91 14.56 -27.57
C SER A 150 28.45 14.35 -27.21
N LEU A 151 28.13 13.40 -26.32
CA LEU A 151 26.77 13.18 -25.83
C LEU A 151 26.29 14.32 -24.93
N TYR A 152 27.18 14.90 -24.13
CA TYR A 152 26.81 15.97 -23.17
C TYR A 152 26.31 17.25 -23.83
N ASN A 153 26.64 17.45 -25.09
CA ASN A 153 26.24 18.62 -25.88
C ASN A 153 25.25 18.24 -27.00
N SER A 154 24.54 17.12 -26.82
CA SER A 154 23.60 16.63 -27.83
C SER A 154 22.44 17.59 -28.00
N ALA A 155 22.34 18.19 -29.18
CA ALA A 155 21.16 18.92 -29.59
C ALA A 155 20.21 18.01 -30.37
N PRO A 156 18.90 18.13 -30.21
CA PRO A 156 17.95 17.43 -31.06
C PRO A 156 18.25 17.75 -32.53
N GLY A 157 18.67 16.74 -33.29
CA GLY A 157 18.90 16.91 -34.71
C GLY A 157 17.58 17.05 -35.47
N SER A 158 17.64 17.54 -36.73
CA SER A 158 16.49 17.53 -37.60
C SER A 158 16.09 16.08 -37.92
N LEU A 159 15.11 15.54 -37.17
CA LEU A 159 14.50 14.25 -37.45
C LEU A 159 13.58 14.37 -38.68
N THR A 160 13.74 13.46 -39.62
CA THR A 160 12.80 13.35 -40.74
C THR A 160 11.61 12.52 -40.30
N GLY A 161 10.44 13.17 -40.17
CA GLY A 161 9.20 12.52 -39.71
C GLY A 161 8.62 13.13 -38.42
N THR A 162 7.58 12.50 -37.87
CA THR A 162 7.02 12.90 -36.59
C THR A 162 7.93 12.41 -35.45
N THR A 163 8.57 13.36 -34.78
CA THR A 163 9.36 13.05 -33.57
C THR A 163 8.43 12.71 -32.41
N PRO A 164 8.61 11.57 -31.72
CA PRO A 164 7.86 11.27 -30.50
C PRO A 164 8.02 12.36 -29.45
N THR A 165 6.94 12.65 -28.73
CA THR A 165 6.97 13.63 -27.63
C THR A 165 7.67 13.02 -26.42
N ILE A 166 8.68 13.70 -25.89
CA ILE A 166 9.31 13.35 -24.62
C ILE A 166 8.47 13.90 -23.47
N ASN A 167 8.43 13.15 -22.36
CA ASN A 167 7.62 13.46 -21.17
C ASN A 167 8.48 13.85 -19.95
N SER A 168 9.79 13.93 -20.13
CA SER A 168 10.77 14.23 -19.07
C SER A 168 11.64 15.43 -19.47
N THR A 169 12.08 16.18 -18.47
CA THR A 169 13.07 17.26 -18.64
C THR A 169 14.50 16.71 -18.77
N TYR A 170 14.71 15.44 -18.47
CA TYR A 170 16.02 14.77 -18.50
C TYR A 170 16.26 13.99 -19.78
N SER A 171 15.29 13.86 -20.66
CA SER A 171 15.36 13.03 -21.88
C SER A 171 15.41 13.88 -23.15
N SER A 172 16.14 13.39 -24.15
CA SER A 172 16.16 13.96 -25.50
C SER A 172 16.15 12.86 -26.56
N ASN A 173 15.42 13.09 -27.66
CA ASN A 173 15.45 12.24 -28.85
C ASN A 173 16.47 12.81 -29.86
N ILE A 174 17.51 12.06 -30.17
CA ILE A 174 18.63 12.47 -31.01
C ILE A 174 18.60 11.71 -32.34
N ASN A 175 18.95 12.39 -33.43
CA ASN A 175 19.16 11.73 -34.73
C ASN A 175 20.41 10.84 -34.66
N PRO A 176 20.29 9.52 -34.95
CA PRO A 176 21.38 8.55 -34.80
C PRO A 176 22.60 8.81 -35.69
N ASN A 177 22.47 9.68 -36.70
CA ASN A 177 23.57 10.02 -37.59
C ASN A 177 24.38 11.26 -37.13
N LEU A 178 24.06 11.85 -36.00
CA LEU A 178 24.81 13.00 -35.45
C LEU A 178 25.90 12.55 -34.48
N ALA A 179 27.01 13.23 -34.47
CA ALA A 179 28.15 12.95 -33.58
C ALA A 179 27.79 12.96 -32.09
N GLY A 180 26.73 13.69 -31.71
CA GLY A 180 26.21 13.70 -30.33
C GLY A 180 25.19 12.59 -30.04
N SER A 181 25.08 11.57 -30.86
CA SER A 181 24.13 10.47 -30.64
C SER A 181 24.83 9.18 -30.20
N TRP A 182 24.09 8.36 -29.45
CA TRP A 182 24.57 7.08 -28.98
C TRP A 182 25.00 6.15 -30.12
N SER A 183 24.14 5.90 -31.10
CA SER A 183 24.43 5.02 -32.25
C SER A 183 25.60 5.49 -33.11
N TYR A 184 25.80 6.82 -33.25
CA TYR A 184 26.94 7.35 -33.96
C TYR A 184 28.25 7.01 -33.25
N GLN A 185 28.29 7.21 -31.94
CA GLN A 185 29.48 6.93 -31.13
C GLN A 185 29.79 5.43 -31.03
N GLU A 186 28.76 4.57 -31.17
CA GLU A 186 28.94 3.12 -31.21
C GLU A 186 29.40 2.63 -32.60
N SER A 187 28.96 3.24 -33.69
CA SER A 187 29.22 2.82 -35.07
C SER A 187 30.55 3.34 -35.65
N ILE A 188 31.23 4.26 -35.00
CA ILE A 188 32.53 4.76 -35.43
C ILE A 188 33.56 3.62 -35.45
N GLN A 189 34.46 3.65 -36.45
CA GLN A 189 35.44 2.59 -36.75
C GLN A 189 36.14 1.99 -35.54
N ALA A 190 36.47 0.67 -35.64
CA ALA A 190 37.17 -0.07 -34.59
C ALA A 190 38.39 0.72 -34.06
N GLY A 191 38.37 1.08 -32.80
CA GLY A 191 39.39 1.86 -32.11
C GLY A 191 39.04 3.33 -31.84
N GLU A 192 37.81 3.77 -32.17
CA GLU A 192 37.25 5.09 -31.85
C GLU A 192 35.89 4.99 -31.17
N GLY A 193 35.47 6.01 -30.44
CA GLY A 193 34.17 6.02 -29.76
C GLY A 193 34.03 4.93 -28.69
N PHE A 194 32.86 4.34 -28.60
CA PHE A 194 32.57 3.26 -27.66
C PHE A 194 33.23 1.92 -28.05
N ASN A 195 33.72 1.77 -29.28
CA ASN A 195 34.41 0.57 -29.73
C ASN A 195 35.71 0.26 -28.96
N TYR A 196 36.18 1.18 -28.10
CA TYR A 196 37.23 0.84 -27.12
C TYR A 196 36.77 -0.15 -26.06
N PHE A 197 35.46 -0.28 -25.85
CA PHE A 197 34.84 -1.19 -24.90
C PHE A 197 34.26 -2.41 -25.66
N ASN A 198 35.09 -3.27 -26.19
CA ASN A 198 34.65 -4.47 -26.89
C ASN A 198 34.65 -5.69 -25.94
N PRO A 199 33.58 -6.45 -25.79
CA PRO A 199 32.30 -6.32 -26.45
C PRO A 199 31.46 -5.17 -25.89
N THR A 200 30.41 -4.78 -26.53
CA THR A 200 29.61 -3.58 -26.39
C THR A 200 29.28 -3.09 -24.97
N VAL A 201 29.15 -1.77 -24.83
CA VAL A 201 28.59 -1.09 -23.64
C VAL A 201 27.13 -1.48 -23.40
N ASP A 202 26.47 -1.97 -24.43
CA ASP A 202 25.02 -2.14 -24.52
C ASP A 202 24.51 -3.49 -24.08
N VAL A 203 23.31 -3.43 -23.49
CA VAL A 203 22.53 -4.59 -23.03
C VAL A 203 21.22 -4.63 -23.80
N SER A 204 20.79 -5.84 -24.22
CA SER A 204 19.47 -6.03 -24.84
C SER A 204 18.34 -5.67 -23.87
N THR A 205 17.30 -5.01 -24.39
CA THR A 205 16.06 -4.77 -23.65
C THR A 205 15.14 -5.99 -23.60
N THR A 206 15.54 -7.16 -24.15
CA THR A 206 14.73 -8.37 -24.05
C THR A 206 14.64 -8.80 -22.58
N ILE A 207 13.60 -8.34 -21.90
CA ILE A 207 13.39 -8.56 -20.48
C ILE A 207 12.32 -9.62 -20.31
N ALA A 208 12.69 -10.79 -19.81
CA ALA A 208 11.71 -11.82 -19.48
C ALA A 208 10.74 -11.29 -18.40
N ALA A 209 9.49 -11.74 -18.44
CA ALA A 209 8.52 -11.34 -17.43
C ALA A 209 9.07 -11.63 -16.02
N GLY A 210 9.08 -10.61 -15.19
CA GLY A 210 9.61 -10.71 -13.84
C GLY A 210 11.14 -10.60 -13.71
N SER A 211 11.85 -10.25 -14.78
CA SER A 211 13.30 -10.13 -14.81
C SER A 211 13.77 -8.67 -14.97
N TYR A 212 15.07 -8.51 -14.93
CA TYR A 212 15.77 -7.29 -15.29
C TYR A 212 16.66 -7.56 -16.51
N SER A 213 16.88 -6.53 -17.31
CA SER A 213 18.08 -6.38 -18.11
C SER A 213 19.08 -5.64 -17.23
N ALA A 214 20.24 -6.22 -16.98
CA ALA A 214 21.21 -5.70 -16.02
C ALA A 214 22.59 -5.45 -16.66
N ALA A 215 23.21 -4.36 -16.24
CA ALA A 215 24.53 -3.96 -16.68
C ALA A 215 25.39 -3.43 -15.52
N ASP A 216 26.58 -3.94 -15.40
CA ASP A 216 27.55 -3.50 -14.40
C ASP A 216 28.30 -2.27 -14.87
N LEU A 217 28.31 -1.24 -14.05
CA LEU A 217 29.08 0.00 -14.27
C LEU A 217 30.52 -0.18 -13.81
N TYR A 218 31.45 0.08 -14.70
CA TYR A 218 32.86 0.08 -14.42
C TYR A 218 33.49 1.45 -14.60
N GLN A 219 34.41 1.78 -13.70
CA GLN A 219 35.30 2.94 -13.82
C GLN A 219 36.56 2.51 -14.54
N VAL A 220 36.93 3.27 -15.56
CA VAL A 220 38.13 3.05 -16.38
C VAL A 220 39.01 4.25 -16.29
N ALA A 221 40.15 4.11 -15.63
CA ALA A 221 41.16 5.16 -15.52
C ALA A 221 42.37 4.84 -16.41
N SER A 222 43.00 5.87 -16.98
CA SER A 222 44.20 5.70 -17.78
C SER A 222 45.34 5.08 -16.97
N GLY A 223 46.00 4.10 -17.56
CA GLY A 223 47.13 3.40 -16.94
C GLY A 223 46.77 2.32 -15.92
N THR A 224 45.50 2.02 -15.75
CA THR A 224 45.04 0.89 -14.93
C THR A 224 45.10 -0.41 -15.73
N THR A 225 45.38 -1.52 -15.05
CA THR A 225 45.43 -2.86 -15.65
C THR A 225 44.05 -3.54 -15.70
N ALA A 226 43.09 -3.05 -14.93
CA ALA A 226 41.71 -3.55 -14.92
C ALA A 226 40.72 -2.41 -14.54
N PRO A 227 39.53 -2.40 -15.15
CA PRO A 227 38.43 -1.53 -14.72
C PRO A 227 37.98 -1.85 -13.30
N THR A 228 37.55 -0.81 -12.57
CA THR A 228 37.03 -0.97 -11.22
C THR A 228 35.51 -1.02 -11.24
N TYR A 229 34.92 -2.06 -10.67
CA TYR A 229 33.47 -2.17 -10.50
C TYR A 229 32.94 -1.07 -9.59
N VAL A 230 31.85 -0.40 -10.00
CA VAL A 230 31.19 0.70 -9.27
C VAL A 230 29.84 0.25 -8.72
N GLY A 231 29.07 -0.48 -9.51
CA GLY A 231 27.73 -0.95 -9.17
C GLY A 231 27.01 -1.48 -10.40
N THR A 232 25.75 -1.85 -10.23
CA THR A 232 24.92 -2.43 -11.28
C THR A 232 23.65 -1.61 -11.48
N PHE A 233 23.29 -1.37 -12.74
CA PHE A 233 21.99 -0.86 -13.14
C PHE A 233 21.12 -2.00 -13.65
N GLY A 234 19.85 -2.03 -13.26
CA GLY A 234 18.86 -2.97 -13.74
C GLY A 234 17.60 -2.27 -14.23
N LEU A 235 17.22 -2.56 -15.46
CA LEU A 235 16.00 -2.08 -16.11
C LEU A 235 14.97 -3.20 -16.13
N ASN A 236 13.77 -2.97 -15.59
CA ASN A 236 12.68 -3.94 -15.65
C ASN A 236 11.70 -3.65 -16.81
N ALA A 237 10.81 -4.60 -17.08
CA ALA A 237 9.83 -4.49 -18.17
C ALA A 237 8.79 -3.36 -17.99
N SER A 238 8.67 -2.79 -16.78
CA SER A 238 7.82 -1.62 -16.50
C SER A 238 8.55 -0.28 -16.73
N GLY A 239 9.81 -0.31 -17.18
CA GLY A 239 10.63 0.88 -17.44
C GLY A 239 11.23 1.50 -16.18
N VAL A 240 11.26 0.79 -15.08
CA VAL A 240 11.92 1.25 -13.86
C VAL A 240 13.39 0.87 -13.92
N LEU A 241 14.27 1.88 -13.93
CA LEU A 241 15.71 1.72 -13.80
C LEU A 241 16.09 1.82 -12.32
N THR A 242 16.86 0.87 -11.83
CA THR A 242 17.34 0.82 -10.44
C THR A 242 18.84 0.68 -10.42
N TYR A 243 19.52 1.40 -9.54
CA TYR A 243 20.95 1.24 -9.24
C TYR A 243 21.14 0.47 -7.93
N SER A 244 22.11 -0.44 -7.91
CA SER A 244 22.56 -1.16 -6.71
C SER A 244 24.08 -1.23 -6.66
N GLY A 245 24.66 -1.12 -5.48
CA GLY A 245 26.09 -1.35 -5.26
C GLY A 245 26.51 -2.83 -5.39
N SER A 246 25.56 -3.74 -5.61
CA SER A 246 25.83 -5.18 -5.79
C SER A 246 24.93 -5.77 -6.88
N PRO A 247 25.48 -6.59 -7.80
CA PRO A 247 24.71 -7.27 -8.85
C PRO A 247 23.72 -8.28 -8.24
N THR A 248 24.06 -8.87 -7.11
CA THR A 248 23.22 -9.89 -6.45
C THR A 248 21.84 -9.36 -6.04
N TYR A 249 21.66 -8.05 -5.93
CA TYR A 249 20.35 -7.44 -5.70
C TYR A 249 19.34 -7.85 -6.78
N PHE A 250 19.73 -7.80 -8.04
CA PHE A 250 18.84 -8.11 -9.16
C PHE A 250 18.52 -9.60 -9.26
N LYS A 251 19.33 -10.46 -8.65
CA LYS A 251 19.08 -11.91 -8.54
C LYS A 251 18.12 -12.25 -7.40
N THR A 252 18.26 -11.57 -6.26
CA THR A 252 17.51 -11.85 -5.04
C THR A 252 16.24 -11.02 -4.89
N ALA A 253 16.15 -9.91 -5.63
CA ALA A 253 15.00 -8.99 -5.59
C ALA A 253 13.72 -9.58 -6.19
N GLN A 254 13.77 -10.81 -6.71
CA GLN A 254 12.63 -11.47 -7.35
C GLN A 254 11.94 -12.43 -6.38
N GLY A 255 11.17 -11.91 -5.46
CA GLY A 255 10.23 -12.71 -4.66
C GLY A 255 8.97 -13.01 -5.46
N THR A 256 8.63 -14.30 -5.59
CA THR A 256 7.34 -14.71 -6.18
C THR A 256 6.19 -14.07 -5.42
N ASN A 257 5.16 -13.61 -6.14
CA ASN A 257 3.95 -13.10 -5.51
C ASN A 257 3.27 -14.21 -4.71
N SER A 258 2.94 -13.94 -3.46
CA SER A 258 2.18 -14.86 -2.61
C SER A 258 1.05 -14.11 -1.90
N PHE A 259 -0.17 -14.60 -2.02
CA PHE A 259 -1.30 -14.02 -1.29
C PHE A 259 -1.19 -14.35 0.20
N THR A 260 -1.17 -13.30 1.02
CA THR A 260 -1.28 -13.37 2.49
C THR A 260 -2.73 -13.20 2.93
N ILE A 261 -3.55 -12.51 2.11
CA ILE A 261 -5.00 -12.39 2.27
C ILE A 261 -5.64 -12.70 0.93
N ASN A 262 -6.46 -13.74 0.89
CA ASN A 262 -7.32 -14.05 -0.25
C ASN A 262 -8.71 -13.43 -0.06
N PRO A 263 -9.40 -13.04 -1.16
CA PRO A 263 -10.79 -12.62 -1.07
C PRO A 263 -11.66 -13.75 -0.50
N ILE A 264 -12.65 -13.37 0.32
CA ILE A 264 -13.54 -14.31 1.04
C ILE A 264 -14.90 -14.29 0.38
N SER A 265 -15.51 -15.48 0.19
CA SER A 265 -16.88 -15.61 -0.34
C SER A 265 -17.89 -14.87 0.55
N GLN A 266 -18.88 -14.22 -0.08
CA GLN A 266 -19.84 -13.33 0.55
C GLN A 266 -21.27 -13.68 0.16
N THR A 267 -22.20 -13.45 1.09
CA THR A 267 -23.64 -13.51 0.83
C THR A 267 -24.25 -12.14 1.11
N ALA A 268 -24.50 -11.37 0.07
CA ALA A 268 -24.96 -9.99 0.16
C ALA A 268 -26.45 -9.87 0.40
N ILE A 269 -26.85 -8.86 1.15
CA ILE A 269 -28.23 -8.34 1.08
C ILE A 269 -28.37 -7.56 -0.25
N ALA A 270 -29.47 -7.77 -0.97
CA ALA A 270 -29.74 -7.05 -2.22
C ALA A 270 -29.72 -5.52 -1.98
N GLY A 271 -29.03 -4.77 -2.84
CA GLY A 271 -28.82 -3.33 -2.70
C GLY A 271 -27.66 -2.93 -1.78
N GLY A 272 -27.11 -3.86 -1.01
CA GLY A 272 -26.02 -3.59 -0.08
C GLY A 272 -24.67 -3.36 -0.77
N THR A 273 -23.69 -3.00 0.04
CA THR A 273 -22.28 -2.82 -0.36
C THR A 273 -21.46 -4.03 0.08
N ILE A 274 -20.67 -4.59 -0.83
CA ILE A 274 -19.72 -5.69 -0.60
C ILE A 274 -18.31 -5.24 -0.94
N VAL A 275 -17.37 -5.68 -0.13
CA VAL A 275 -15.93 -5.40 -0.31
C VAL A 275 -15.16 -6.70 -0.31
N PHE A 276 -14.39 -6.93 -1.36
CA PHE A 276 -13.38 -7.97 -1.40
C PHE A 276 -12.01 -7.37 -1.12
N ASN A 277 -11.27 -7.96 -0.21
CA ASN A 277 -9.90 -7.57 0.14
C ASN A 277 -8.92 -8.65 -0.30
N ALA A 278 -7.75 -8.21 -0.74
CA ALA A 278 -6.62 -9.07 -1.02
C ALA A 278 -5.32 -8.41 -0.54
N ALA A 279 -4.37 -9.20 -0.14
CA ALA A 279 -3.00 -8.74 0.07
C ALA A 279 -2.03 -9.80 -0.44
N ALA A 280 -1.00 -9.37 -1.16
CA ALA A 280 0.06 -10.23 -1.63
C ALA A 280 1.41 -9.62 -1.29
N THR A 281 2.35 -10.49 -0.94
CA THR A 281 3.77 -10.14 -0.81
C THR A 281 4.47 -10.42 -2.14
N GLY A 282 5.52 -9.70 -2.39
CA GLY A 282 6.38 -9.86 -3.56
C GLY A 282 7.44 -8.76 -3.57
N THR A 283 8.51 -8.98 -4.27
CA THR A 283 9.54 -7.97 -4.49
C THR A 283 9.83 -7.88 -5.98
N PRO A 284 9.55 -6.72 -6.61
CA PRO A 284 8.87 -5.53 -6.08
C PRO A 284 7.44 -5.81 -5.60
N ALA A 285 6.84 -4.86 -4.85
CA ALA A 285 5.45 -4.96 -4.42
C ALA A 285 4.52 -5.16 -5.62
N PRO A 286 3.58 -6.13 -5.57
CA PRO A 286 2.74 -6.44 -6.72
C PRO A 286 1.67 -5.37 -6.99
N SER A 287 1.33 -5.18 -8.27
CA SER A 287 0.11 -4.55 -8.72
C SER A 287 -1.03 -5.57 -8.74
N TYR A 288 -2.28 -5.09 -8.72
CA TYR A 288 -3.47 -5.93 -8.70
C TYR A 288 -4.35 -5.68 -9.92
N GLN A 289 -5.12 -6.72 -10.32
CA GLN A 289 -6.21 -6.61 -11.29
C GLN A 289 -7.32 -7.59 -10.90
N TRP A 290 -8.54 -7.08 -10.74
CA TRP A 290 -9.71 -7.90 -10.40
C TRP A 290 -10.41 -8.47 -11.63
N TYR A 291 -11.01 -9.65 -11.45
CA TYR A 291 -11.77 -10.39 -12.46
C TYR A 291 -13.11 -10.83 -11.91
N PHE A 292 -14.12 -10.81 -12.76
CA PHE A 292 -15.46 -11.33 -12.52
C PHE A 292 -15.78 -12.42 -13.52
N ASN A 293 -16.08 -13.63 -13.05
CA ASN A 293 -16.32 -14.82 -13.89
C ASN A 293 -15.24 -15.02 -14.97
N GLY A 294 -13.98 -14.78 -14.61
CA GLY A 294 -12.84 -14.88 -15.51
C GLY A 294 -12.60 -13.69 -16.44
N ASN A 295 -13.51 -12.70 -16.47
CA ASN A 295 -13.36 -11.50 -17.27
C ASN A 295 -12.77 -10.36 -16.43
N ILE A 296 -11.92 -9.55 -17.05
CA ILE A 296 -11.30 -8.39 -16.41
C ILE A 296 -12.36 -7.36 -15.99
N ILE A 297 -12.24 -6.83 -14.78
CA ILE A 297 -13.01 -5.67 -14.34
C ILE A 297 -12.15 -4.44 -14.60
N ALA A 298 -12.48 -3.69 -15.66
CA ALA A 298 -11.66 -2.57 -16.10
C ALA A 298 -11.51 -1.49 -15.00
N GLY A 299 -10.27 -1.06 -14.74
CA GLY A 299 -9.95 -0.03 -13.76
C GLY A 299 -9.86 -0.51 -12.30
N GLU A 300 -10.24 -1.75 -11.98
CA GLU A 300 -10.19 -2.29 -10.63
C GLU A 300 -8.79 -2.87 -10.34
N THR A 301 -7.87 -1.99 -9.98
CA THR A 301 -6.44 -2.30 -9.77
C THR A 301 -5.97 -2.10 -8.32
N ASN A 302 -6.87 -1.81 -7.40
CA ASN A 302 -6.55 -1.70 -5.98
C ASN A 302 -6.55 -3.09 -5.31
N SER A 303 -5.92 -3.22 -4.15
CA SER A 303 -6.00 -4.42 -3.32
C SER A 303 -7.43 -4.66 -2.76
N THR A 304 -8.32 -3.70 -2.91
CA THR A 304 -9.71 -3.73 -2.44
C THR A 304 -10.66 -3.46 -3.59
N LEU A 305 -11.62 -4.37 -3.83
CA LEU A 305 -12.72 -4.20 -4.77
C LEU A 305 -14.01 -3.87 -4.02
N VAL A 306 -14.64 -2.74 -4.34
CA VAL A 306 -15.91 -2.30 -3.74
C VAL A 306 -17.05 -2.43 -4.74
N LEU A 307 -18.05 -3.21 -4.37
CA LEU A 307 -19.28 -3.41 -5.14
C LEU A 307 -20.45 -2.77 -4.39
N THR A 308 -20.90 -1.63 -4.85
CA THR A 308 -22.09 -0.94 -4.30
C THR A 308 -23.36 -1.42 -4.99
N ASN A 309 -24.51 -1.32 -4.33
CA ASN A 309 -25.81 -1.71 -4.87
C ASN A 309 -25.77 -3.11 -5.53
N VAL A 310 -25.40 -4.12 -4.74
CA VAL A 310 -25.26 -5.50 -5.22
C VAL A 310 -26.63 -6.07 -5.59
N GLN A 311 -26.75 -6.51 -6.86
CA GLN A 311 -27.92 -7.14 -7.43
C GLN A 311 -27.52 -8.48 -8.07
N ALA A 312 -28.49 -9.25 -8.59
CA ALA A 312 -28.25 -10.56 -9.18
C ALA A 312 -27.19 -10.58 -10.30
N ASN A 313 -27.05 -9.49 -11.06
CA ASN A 313 -26.06 -9.36 -12.13
C ASN A 313 -24.60 -9.24 -11.61
N LYS A 314 -24.41 -9.04 -10.31
CA LYS A 314 -23.08 -9.01 -9.67
C LYS A 314 -22.75 -10.32 -8.95
N THR A 315 -23.66 -11.29 -8.92
CA THR A 315 -23.40 -12.61 -8.31
C THR A 315 -22.50 -13.45 -9.23
N GLY A 316 -21.54 -14.15 -8.63
CA GLY A 316 -20.60 -14.97 -9.40
C GLY A 316 -19.25 -15.10 -8.70
N SER A 317 -18.23 -15.47 -9.47
CA SER A 317 -16.87 -15.73 -8.98
C SER A 317 -15.99 -14.52 -9.19
N TYR A 318 -15.29 -14.11 -8.14
CA TYR A 318 -14.31 -13.00 -8.13
C TYR A 318 -12.92 -13.55 -7.82
N THR A 319 -11.94 -13.13 -8.61
CA THR A 319 -10.52 -13.39 -8.38
C THR A 319 -9.73 -12.11 -8.56
N VAL A 320 -8.55 -12.06 -8.00
CA VAL A 320 -7.59 -10.98 -8.22
C VAL A 320 -6.24 -11.58 -8.62
N VAL A 321 -5.60 -10.96 -9.61
CA VAL A 321 -4.25 -11.31 -10.05
C VAL A 321 -3.29 -10.29 -9.46
N ALA A 322 -2.29 -10.77 -8.73
CA ALA A 322 -1.18 -9.98 -8.24
C ALA A 322 0.02 -10.17 -9.16
N THR A 323 0.55 -9.08 -9.70
CA THR A 323 1.64 -9.11 -10.69
C THR A 323 2.80 -8.22 -10.24
N ASN A 324 4.00 -8.75 -10.29
CA ASN A 324 5.24 -7.99 -10.21
C ASN A 324 6.21 -8.46 -11.32
N SER A 325 7.45 -7.98 -11.28
CA SER A 325 8.48 -8.40 -12.23
C SER A 325 8.82 -9.91 -12.18
N SER A 326 8.50 -10.61 -11.09
CA SER A 326 8.70 -12.07 -10.97
C SER A 326 7.57 -12.90 -11.57
N GLY A 327 6.51 -12.27 -12.07
CA GLY A 327 5.37 -12.94 -12.67
C GLY A 327 4.05 -12.60 -11.98
N SER A 328 3.03 -13.37 -12.31
CA SER A 328 1.66 -13.19 -11.80
C SER A 328 1.23 -14.39 -10.96
N ASN A 329 0.47 -14.13 -9.91
CA ASN A 329 -0.22 -15.14 -9.12
C ASN A 329 -1.70 -14.76 -9.00
N THR A 330 -2.57 -15.75 -9.08
CA THR A 330 -4.03 -15.57 -8.96
C THR A 330 -4.50 -16.02 -7.58
N SER A 331 -5.36 -15.22 -6.97
CA SER A 331 -5.97 -15.56 -5.67
C SER A 331 -6.86 -16.80 -5.76
N ALA A 332 -7.19 -17.36 -4.60
CA ALA A 332 -8.37 -18.23 -4.49
C ALA A 332 -9.62 -17.47 -4.96
N ALA A 333 -10.56 -18.20 -5.56
CA ALA A 333 -11.83 -17.64 -6.02
C ALA A 333 -12.76 -17.39 -4.84
N ALA A 334 -13.38 -16.20 -4.81
CA ALA A 334 -14.44 -15.84 -3.87
C ALA A 334 -15.79 -15.77 -4.58
N THR A 335 -16.81 -16.43 -4.05
CA THR A 335 -18.16 -16.41 -4.61
C THR A 335 -18.98 -15.31 -3.95
N LEU A 336 -19.67 -14.49 -4.75
CA LEU A 336 -20.71 -13.58 -4.30
C LEU A 336 -22.07 -14.16 -4.62
N SER A 337 -22.92 -14.33 -3.60
CA SER A 337 -24.31 -14.73 -3.70
C SER A 337 -25.24 -13.69 -3.08
N LEU A 338 -26.54 -13.76 -3.36
CA LEU A 338 -27.55 -12.96 -2.66
C LEU A 338 -28.19 -13.79 -1.55
N ALA A 339 -28.44 -13.15 -0.42
CA ALA A 339 -29.25 -13.67 0.65
C ALA A 339 -30.72 -13.74 0.22
N SER A 340 -31.52 -14.63 0.84
CA SER A 340 -32.96 -14.73 0.62
C SER A 340 -33.66 -13.40 0.92
N ALA A 341 -34.78 -13.16 0.26
CA ALA A 341 -35.62 -11.99 0.53
C ALA A 341 -36.01 -11.94 2.02
N GLY A 342 -35.93 -10.76 2.62
CA GLY A 342 -36.17 -10.55 4.05
C GLY A 342 -35.00 -10.86 4.98
N SER A 343 -33.88 -11.38 4.45
CA SER A 343 -32.65 -11.54 5.23
C SER A 343 -32.10 -10.18 5.65
N PHE A 344 -31.40 -10.16 6.78
CA PHE A 344 -30.70 -8.99 7.30
C PHE A 344 -29.35 -9.42 7.86
N SER A 345 -28.47 -8.45 8.15
CA SER A 345 -27.20 -8.67 8.81
C SER A 345 -27.02 -7.66 9.93
N ARG A 346 -26.38 -8.06 11.03
CA ARG A 346 -26.23 -7.25 12.25
C ARG A 346 -24.84 -7.41 12.86
N LEU A 347 -24.34 -6.31 13.40
CA LEU A 347 -23.32 -6.33 14.43
C LEU A 347 -24.03 -6.56 15.76
N ILE A 348 -23.71 -7.63 16.48
CA ILE A 348 -24.47 -8.03 17.66
C ILE A 348 -23.67 -8.02 18.97
N ASN A 349 -22.37 -7.77 18.92
CA ASN A 349 -21.54 -7.80 20.11
C ASN A 349 -20.31 -6.88 19.97
N LEU A 350 -19.88 -6.33 21.10
CA LEU A 350 -18.52 -5.83 21.34
C LEU A 350 -18.00 -6.45 22.63
N SER A 351 -16.75 -6.94 22.62
CA SER A 351 -16.10 -7.54 23.78
C SER A 351 -14.66 -7.03 23.85
N VAL A 352 -14.27 -6.42 24.96
CA VAL A 352 -12.94 -5.81 25.14
C VAL A 352 -12.32 -6.28 26.44
N LEU A 353 -11.26 -7.07 26.35
CA LEU A 353 -10.42 -7.44 27.48
C LEU A 353 -9.28 -6.43 27.63
N ALA A 354 -9.18 -5.78 28.78
CA ALA A 354 -8.16 -4.77 29.03
C ALA A 354 -7.74 -4.71 30.51
N PRO A 355 -6.47 -4.36 30.78
CA PRO A 355 -6.06 -3.93 32.11
C PRO A 355 -6.57 -2.52 32.37
N VAL A 356 -7.11 -2.29 33.55
CA VAL A 356 -7.50 -0.98 34.05
C VAL A 356 -6.60 -0.63 35.23
N ALA A 357 -5.96 0.52 35.21
CA ALA A 357 -5.14 1.01 36.30
C ALA A 357 -6.00 1.36 37.53
N ASN A 358 -5.38 1.42 38.72
CA ASN A 358 -6.06 1.95 39.88
C ASN A 358 -6.59 3.37 39.59
N ASN A 359 -7.86 3.62 39.94
CA ASN A 359 -8.61 4.83 39.62
C ASN A 359 -8.74 5.11 38.07
N GLY A 360 -8.43 4.10 37.26
CA GLY A 360 -8.61 4.17 35.81
C GLY A 360 -10.03 3.82 35.37
N THR A 361 -10.31 4.05 34.10
CA THR A 361 -11.60 3.76 33.46
C THR A 361 -11.38 3.10 32.13
N LEU A 362 -12.04 1.98 31.87
CA LEU A 362 -12.20 1.42 30.52
C LEU A 362 -13.46 2.03 29.91
N THR A 363 -13.35 2.59 28.72
CA THR A 363 -14.47 3.26 28.06
C THR A 363 -14.85 2.57 26.78
N LEU A 364 -16.12 2.17 26.66
CA LEU A 364 -16.73 1.68 25.43
C LEU A 364 -17.74 2.68 24.93
N GLY A 365 -17.85 2.80 23.60
CA GLY A 365 -18.89 3.60 22.94
C GLY A 365 -19.82 2.70 22.16
N LEU A 366 -21.09 3.10 22.05
CA LEU A 366 -22.03 2.45 21.15
C LEU A 366 -22.99 3.45 20.52
N VAL A 367 -23.39 3.17 19.28
CA VAL A 367 -24.51 3.84 18.63
C VAL A 367 -25.51 2.80 18.17
N ASN A 368 -26.73 2.92 18.64
CA ASN A 368 -27.84 2.07 18.22
C ASN A 368 -28.78 2.87 17.30
N SER A 369 -28.92 2.41 16.06
CA SER A 369 -29.68 3.09 15.02
C SER A 369 -29.94 2.13 13.85
N GLY A 370 -30.09 2.65 12.68
CA GLY A 370 -30.22 1.95 11.39
C GLY A 370 -31.24 2.63 10.50
N ALA A 371 -30.97 2.69 9.19
CA ALA A 371 -31.94 3.24 8.25
C ALA A 371 -33.24 2.44 8.29
N GLY A 372 -34.38 3.14 8.42
CA GLY A 372 -35.70 2.52 8.49
C GLY A 372 -35.99 1.76 9.79
N THR A 373 -35.17 1.91 10.84
CA THR A 373 -35.39 1.30 12.15
C THR A 373 -35.96 2.31 13.15
N SER A 374 -36.62 1.82 14.18
CA SER A 374 -37.20 2.62 15.25
C SER A 374 -37.28 1.86 16.57
N GLY A 375 -37.47 2.58 17.67
CA GLY A 375 -37.60 2.02 19.01
C GLY A 375 -36.26 1.92 19.76
N SER A 376 -36.28 1.12 20.83
CA SER A 376 -35.11 0.87 21.67
C SER A 376 -34.43 -0.43 21.29
N LEU A 377 -33.13 -0.48 21.49
CA LEU A 377 -32.35 -1.71 21.41
C LEU A 377 -32.16 -2.28 22.82
N ASN A 378 -32.53 -3.54 23.00
CA ASN A 378 -32.32 -4.24 24.27
C ASN A 378 -30.90 -4.79 24.32
N LEU A 379 -30.11 -4.31 25.27
CA LEU A 379 -28.69 -4.65 25.42
C LEU A 379 -28.44 -5.36 26.76
N LEU A 380 -27.63 -6.41 26.70
CA LEU A 380 -26.91 -6.92 27.85
C LEU A 380 -25.54 -6.22 27.89
N ILE A 381 -25.23 -5.53 28.98
CA ILE A 381 -23.98 -4.85 29.21
C ILE A 381 -23.31 -5.51 30.41
N ARG A 382 -22.00 -5.79 30.35
CA ARG A 382 -21.28 -6.55 31.36
C ARG A 382 -19.88 -6.02 31.58
N ALA A 383 -19.43 -6.10 32.84
CA ALA A 383 -18.06 -5.91 33.23
C ALA A 383 -17.66 -7.06 34.17
N SER A 384 -16.89 -8.01 33.65
CA SER A 384 -16.53 -9.21 34.39
C SER A 384 -15.03 -9.22 34.68
N GLY A 385 -14.68 -9.38 35.94
CA GLY A 385 -13.33 -9.54 36.42
C GLY A 385 -13.13 -10.91 37.08
N GLN A 386 -13.88 -11.21 38.15
CA GLN A 386 -13.76 -12.46 38.87
C GLN A 386 -14.01 -13.71 38.01
N ALA A 387 -14.98 -13.66 37.11
CA ALA A 387 -15.30 -14.75 36.19
C ALA A 387 -14.12 -15.14 35.30
N LEU A 388 -13.19 -14.22 35.01
CA LEU A 388 -12.02 -14.47 34.18
C LEU A 388 -11.03 -15.46 34.80
N ALA A 389 -11.11 -15.71 36.09
CA ALA A 389 -10.32 -16.74 36.76
C ALA A 389 -10.58 -18.14 36.18
N GLY A 390 -11.80 -18.41 35.75
CA GLY A 390 -12.19 -19.66 35.06
C GLY A 390 -11.49 -19.89 33.74
N PHE A 391 -10.92 -18.83 33.12
CA PHE A 391 -10.15 -18.85 31.86
C PHE A 391 -8.63 -18.78 32.10
N GLY A 392 -8.18 -18.90 33.38
CA GLY A 392 -6.77 -18.90 33.73
C GLY A 392 -6.12 -17.51 33.79
N LEU A 393 -6.89 -16.43 33.73
CA LEU A 393 -6.38 -15.07 33.85
C LEU A 393 -6.08 -14.72 35.33
N THR A 394 -5.10 -13.84 35.54
CA THR A 394 -4.67 -13.37 36.85
C THR A 394 -4.64 -11.84 36.91
N GLY A 395 -4.48 -11.26 38.11
CA GLY A 395 -4.48 -9.79 38.26
C GLY A 395 -5.85 -9.18 37.95
N LEU A 396 -6.92 -9.89 38.31
CA LEU A 396 -8.29 -9.57 37.95
C LEU A 396 -8.85 -8.41 38.79
N MET A 397 -9.69 -7.57 38.18
CA MET A 397 -10.51 -6.59 38.87
C MET A 397 -11.54 -7.36 39.74
N GLN A 398 -11.51 -7.15 41.05
CA GLN A 398 -12.31 -7.98 41.98
C GLN A 398 -13.77 -7.52 42.11
N ASN A 399 -14.03 -6.27 41.84
CA ASN A 399 -15.37 -5.70 41.91
C ASN A 399 -15.50 -4.59 40.87
N PRO A 400 -15.72 -4.93 39.58
CA PRO A 400 -15.99 -3.94 38.53
C PRO A 400 -17.35 -3.29 38.74
N THR A 401 -17.44 -2.01 38.41
CA THR A 401 -18.69 -1.28 38.30
C THR A 401 -18.87 -0.80 36.87
N GLU A 402 -20.10 -0.79 36.38
CA GLU A 402 -20.41 -0.26 35.06
C GLU A 402 -21.44 0.86 35.13
N SER A 403 -21.28 1.86 34.28
CA SER A 403 -22.21 2.99 34.11
C SER A 403 -22.47 3.24 32.65
N VAL A 404 -23.74 3.32 32.28
CA VAL A 404 -24.18 3.69 30.92
C VAL A 404 -24.55 5.15 30.93
N LEU A 405 -23.90 5.94 30.05
CA LEU A 405 -24.08 7.38 30.01
C LEU A 405 -24.65 7.82 28.66
N LYS A 406 -25.52 8.84 28.71
CA LYS A 406 -25.93 9.66 27.57
C LYS A 406 -25.32 11.04 27.75
N GLY A 407 -24.27 11.34 26.97
CA GLY A 407 -23.40 12.49 27.26
C GLY A 407 -22.76 12.35 28.63
N SER A 408 -23.03 13.27 29.54
CA SER A 408 -22.55 13.24 30.95
C SER A 408 -23.55 12.63 31.94
N THR A 409 -24.78 12.26 31.49
CA THR A 409 -25.82 11.77 32.37
C THR A 409 -25.80 10.24 32.45
N VAL A 410 -25.67 9.68 33.64
CA VAL A 410 -25.82 8.25 33.89
C VAL A 410 -27.29 7.85 33.72
N VAL A 411 -27.57 6.92 32.83
CA VAL A 411 -28.93 6.43 32.54
C VAL A 411 -29.17 5.03 33.11
N ALA A 412 -28.10 4.28 33.38
CA ALA A 412 -28.15 3.00 34.07
C ALA A 412 -26.76 2.71 34.69
N SER A 413 -26.72 1.96 35.78
CA SER A 413 -25.48 1.47 36.39
C SER A 413 -25.70 0.19 37.16
N ASN A 414 -24.66 -0.60 37.31
CA ASN A 414 -24.63 -1.80 38.14
C ASN A 414 -23.20 -2.05 38.67
N ASP A 415 -23.11 -2.70 39.86
CA ASP A 415 -21.85 -3.15 40.43
C ASP A 415 -21.88 -4.64 40.85
N ASP A 416 -23.07 -5.18 41.03
CA ASP A 416 -23.28 -6.60 41.33
C ASP A 416 -24.40 -7.13 40.43
N TRP A 417 -24.10 -8.02 39.49
CA TRP A 417 -25.02 -8.51 38.46
C TRP A 417 -26.34 -9.07 39.01
N ASN A 418 -26.33 -9.62 40.25
CA ASN A 418 -27.50 -10.21 40.91
C ASN A 418 -28.21 -9.26 41.85
N SER A 419 -27.90 -7.98 41.82
CA SER A 419 -28.51 -6.96 42.69
C SER A 419 -29.20 -5.86 41.82
N PRO A 420 -30.50 -5.64 41.99
CA PRO A 420 -31.48 -6.51 42.72
C PRO A 420 -31.70 -7.85 42.02
N THR A 421 -32.33 -8.81 42.70
CA THR A 421 -32.61 -10.15 42.18
C THR A 421 -33.33 -10.15 40.84
N SER A 422 -34.19 -9.15 40.59
CA SER A 422 -34.86 -8.98 39.29
C SER A 422 -33.87 -8.70 38.16
N ASN A 423 -32.80 -7.99 38.43
CA ASN A 423 -31.71 -7.79 37.47
C ASN A 423 -31.01 -9.13 37.19
N GLY A 424 -30.65 -9.88 38.22
CA GLY A 424 -30.02 -11.19 38.07
C GLY A 424 -30.83 -12.16 37.21
N THR A 425 -32.17 -12.16 37.35
CA THR A 425 -33.04 -12.95 36.49
C THR A 425 -32.97 -12.52 35.02
N ALA A 426 -32.99 -11.21 34.79
CA ALA A 426 -32.88 -10.64 33.42
C ALA A 426 -31.51 -10.91 32.80
N VAL A 427 -30.44 -10.75 33.55
CA VAL A 427 -29.06 -11.03 33.12
C VAL A 427 -28.89 -12.50 32.76
N THR A 428 -29.33 -13.42 33.63
CA THR A 428 -29.24 -14.88 33.36
C THR A 428 -29.97 -15.27 32.07
N ALA A 429 -31.16 -14.70 31.83
CA ALA A 429 -31.90 -14.94 30.60
C ALA A 429 -31.17 -14.37 29.37
N ALA A 430 -30.58 -13.19 29.51
CA ALA A 430 -29.82 -12.54 28.43
C ALA A 430 -28.50 -13.25 28.14
N ASP A 431 -27.74 -13.71 29.15
CA ASP A 431 -26.54 -14.53 28.99
C ASP A 431 -26.86 -15.76 28.10
N ALA A 432 -27.94 -16.50 28.44
CA ALA A 432 -28.33 -17.66 27.67
C ALA A 432 -28.75 -17.31 26.23
N ALA A 433 -29.43 -16.18 26.02
CA ALA A 433 -29.93 -15.76 24.71
C ALA A 433 -28.81 -15.24 23.79
N THR A 434 -27.78 -14.61 24.34
CA THR A 434 -26.68 -14.02 23.59
C THR A 434 -25.47 -14.93 23.44
N GLY A 435 -25.40 -16.04 24.18
CA GLY A 435 -24.25 -16.93 24.23
C GLY A 435 -23.09 -16.37 25.05
N ALA A 436 -23.34 -15.36 25.87
CA ALA A 436 -22.37 -14.88 26.83
C ALA A 436 -22.10 -15.96 27.90
N PHE A 437 -20.87 -16.02 28.43
CA PHE A 437 -20.58 -16.93 29.54
C PHE A 437 -21.42 -16.53 30.79
N ALA A 438 -21.94 -17.55 31.47
CA ALA A 438 -22.90 -17.32 32.53
C ALA A 438 -22.27 -16.57 33.73
N ASN A 439 -22.97 -15.57 34.24
CA ASN A 439 -22.74 -15.05 35.57
C ASN A 439 -23.18 -16.08 36.60
N THR A 440 -22.40 -16.33 37.65
CA THR A 440 -22.66 -17.36 38.65
C THR A 440 -22.41 -16.84 40.07
N SER A 441 -22.89 -17.58 41.05
CA SER A 441 -22.60 -17.26 42.46
C SER A 441 -21.10 -17.33 42.84
N ALA A 442 -20.24 -17.86 41.98
CA ALA A 442 -18.80 -17.86 42.15
C ALA A 442 -18.14 -16.51 41.82
N ASN A 443 -18.85 -15.65 41.08
CA ASN A 443 -18.41 -14.30 40.70
C ASN A 443 -19.50 -13.25 41.05
N PRO A 444 -19.88 -13.11 42.33
CA PRO A 444 -21.03 -12.30 42.71
C PRO A 444 -20.84 -10.79 42.48
N ASN A 445 -19.59 -10.32 42.50
CA ASN A 445 -19.26 -8.91 42.38
C ASN A 445 -18.90 -8.49 40.93
N ASP A 446 -19.09 -9.34 39.92
CA ASP A 446 -19.04 -8.88 38.54
C ASP A 446 -20.29 -8.05 38.24
N ALA A 447 -20.16 -7.01 37.41
CA ALA A 447 -21.28 -6.15 37.05
C ALA A 447 -21.95 -6.63 35.78
N ALA A 448 -23.29 -6.61 35.73
CA ALA A 448 -24.05 -6.79 34.51
C ALA A 448 -25.46 -6.21 34.65
N LEU A 449 -26.00 -5.69 33.56
CA LEU A 449 -27.38 -5.23 33.49
C LEU A 449 -28.00 -5.45 32.09
N VAL A 450 -29.33 -5.55 32.08
CA VAL A 450 -30.09 -5.56 30.82
C VAL A 450 -30.83 -4.23 30.72
N GLN A 451 -30.54 -3.48 29.65
CA GLN A 451 -31.09 -2.14 29.47
C GLN A 451 -31.63 -1.92 28.05
N ALA A 452 -32.87 -1.48 27.96
CA ALA A 452 -33.44 -1.00 26.70
C ALA A 452 -33.01 0.45 26.47
N LEU A 453 -32.20 0.69 25.42
CA LEU A 453 -31.70 2.01 25.08
C LEU A 453 -32.37 2.53 23.80
N PRO A 454 -33.08 3.67 23.85
CA PRO A 454 -33.63 4.31 22.65
C PRO A 454 -32.51 4.81 21.73
N SER A 455 -32.80 4.87 20.42
CA SER A 455 -31.87 5.47 19.45
C SER A 455 -31.73 6.98 19.73
N VAL A 456 -30.51 7.44 19.91
CA VAL A 456 -30.22 8.86 20.20
C VAL A 456 -29.01 9.35 19.40
N ALA A 457 -29.03 10.63 19.03
CA ALA A 457 -27.86 11.25 18.43
C ALA A 457 -26.67 11.22 19.41
N GLY A 458 -25.49 10.90 18.90
CA GLY A 458 -24.25 10.78 19.68
C GLY A 458 -24.08 9.45 20.43
N GLY A 459 -25.11 8.59 20.46
CA GLY A 459 -25.03 7.26 21.08
C GLY A 459 -24.89 7.28 22.59
N TYR A 460 -24.28 6.23 23.14
CA TYR A 460 -24.05 6.02 24.58
C TYR A 460 -22.58 5.66 24.84
N THR A 461 -22.15 5.94 26.05
CA THR A 461 -20.85 5.52 26.57
C THR A 461 -21.07 4.56 27.74
N VAL A 462 -20.34 3.44 27.75
CA VAL A 462 -20.22 2.56 28.91
C VAL A 462 -18.86 2.77 29.56
N GLN A 463 -18.85 3.11 30.84
CA GLN A 463 -17.66 3.28 31.63
C GLN A 463 -17.56 2.13 32.64
N VAL A 464 -16.41 1.46 32.66
CA VAL A 464 -16.10 0.39 33.61
C VAL A 464 -14.96 0.87 34.50
N THR A 465 -15.21 0.83 35.81
CA THR A 465 -14.24 1.18 36.85
C THR A 465 -14.25 0.10 37.93
N GLY A 466 -13.22 0.04 38.78
CA GLY A 466 -13.26 -0.81 39.95
C GLY A 466 -13.86 -0.09 41.15
N ASN A 467 -14.73 -0.75 41.88
CA ASN A 467 -15.30 -0.22 43.11
C ASN A 467 -14.17 0.13 44.11
N GLY A 468 -14.28 1.33 44.70
CA GLY A 468 -13.21 1.87 45.54
C GLY A 468 -11.90 2.20 44.81
N GLY A 469 -11.94 2.35 43.48
CA GLY A 469 -10.76 2.70 42.69
C GLY A 469 -9.80 1.54 42.40
N GLN A 470 -10.21 0.30 42.60
CA GLN A 470 -9.38 -0.89 42.30
C GLN A 470 -9.13 -1.03 40.82
N GLY A 471 -7.88 -1.33 40.42
CA GLY A 471 -7.53 -1.74 39.06
C GLY A 471 -7.54 -3.26 38.90
N GLY A 472 -7.27 -3.72 37.70
CA GLY A 472 -7.15 -5.14 37.34
C GLY A 472 -7.57 -5.44 35.94
N GLN A 473 -7.43 -6.69 35.52
CA GLN A 473 -7.95 -7.18 34.24
C GLN A 473 -9.47 -7.28 34.32
N VAL A 474 -10.14 -6.75 33.32
CA VAL A 474 -11.60 -6.80 33.19
C VAL A 474 -11.96 -6.98 31.72
N ILE A 475 -13.00 -7.78 31.45
CA ILE A 475 -13.65 -7.82 30.15
C ILE A 475 -14.93 -7.00 30.23
N ALA A 476 -15.07 -6.04 29.34
CA ALA A 476 -16.27 -5.25 29.17
C ALA A 476 -16.97 -5.63 27.88
N GLU A 477 -18.28 -5.92 27.96
CA GLU A 477 -19.03 -6.52 26.87
C GLU A 477 -20.36 -5.82 26.67
N ILE A 478 -20.76 -5.68 25.43
CA ILE A 478 -22.06 -5.18 25.00
C ILE A 478 -22.65 -6.20 24.03
N TYR A 479 -23.83 -6.74 24.32
CA TYR A 479 -24.54 -7.68 23.45
C TYR A 479 -25.89 -7.14 23.06
N ASP A 480 -26.26 -7.30 21.78
CA ASP A 480 -27.64 -7.16 21.32
C ASP A 480 -28.47 -8.33 21.82
N ALA A 481 -29.26 -8.11 22.86
CA ALA A 481 -30.11 -9.10 23.51
C ALA A 481 -31.51 -9.18 22.87
N THR A 482 -31.68 -8.75 21.62
CA THR A 482 -32.94 -8.83 20.90
C THR A 482 -33.22 -10.28 20.49
N THR A 483 -34.31 -10.86 20.96
CA THR A 483 -34.64 -12.28 20.78
C THR A 483 -35.18 -12.62 19.39
N SER A 484 -35.78 -11.67 18.69
CA SER A 484 -36.40 -11.90 17.37
C SER A 484 -36.23 -10.67 16.48
N PRO A 485 -34.97 -10.34 16.07
CA PRO A 485 -34.73 -9.17 15.27
C PRO A 485 -35.32 -9.32 13.85
N THR A 486 -35.69 -8.18 13.28
CA THR A 486 -36.16 -8.04 11.89
C THR A 486 -35.28 -7.02 11.17
N ALA A 487 -35.47 -6.85 9.88
CA ALA A 487 -34.77 -5.83 9.10
C ALA A 487 -35.02 -4.40 9.62
N THR A 488 -36.14 -4.16 10.28
CA THR A 488 -36.55 -2.83 10.84
C THR A 488 -36.24 -2.69 12.32
N THR A 489 -35.68 -3.70 12.99
CA THR A 489 -35.27 -3.63 14.39
C THR A 489 -34.03 -2.76 14.51
N THR A 490 -34.04 -1.78 15.44
CA THR A 490 -32.86 -0.99 15.83
C THR A 490 -31.69 -1.92 16.15
N ARG A 491 -30.48 -1.54 15.74
CA ARG A 491 -29.28 -2.39 15.88
C ARG A 491 -28.05 -1.55 16.22
N LEU A 492 -26.99 -2.23 16.62
CA LEU A 492 -25.68 -1.59 16.80
C LEU A 492 -25.15 -1.19 15.41
N VAL A 493 -24.88 0.09 15.20
CA VAL A 493 -24.27 0.62 13.95
C VAL A 493 -22.85 1.12 14.16
N ASN A 494 -22.47 1.36 15.42
CA ASN A 494 -21.09 1.60 15.83
C ASN A 494 -20.87 1.02 17.21
N VAL A 495 -19.70 0.42 17.39
CA VAL A 495 -19.15 0.07 18.69
C VAL A 495 -17.67 0.46 18.71
N SER A 496 -17.19 0.90 19.88
CA SER A 496 -15.83 1.40 20.02
C SER A 496 -15.26 1.16 21.43
N SER A 497 -13.92 1.14 21.54
CA SER A 497 -13.24 1.14 22.83
C SER A 497 -11.98 2.00 22.78
N LEU A 498 -11.82 2.81 23.81
CA LEU A 498 -10.64 3.64 24.06
C LEU A 498 -9.87 3.08 25.26
N ASN A 499 -8.61 2.76 25.04
CA ASN A 499 -7.70 2.35 26.12
C ASN A 499 -6.25 2.70 25.81
N ALA A 500 -5.41 2.70 26.84
CA ALA A 500 -3.97 2.84 26.70
C ALA A 500 -3.33 1.48 26.37
N ILE A 501 -2.39 1.50 25.41
CA ILE A 501 -1.57 0.35 25.01
C ILE A 501 -0.18 0.52 25.62
N GLY A 502 0.21 -0.41 26.49
CA GLY A 502 1.55 -0.48 27.07
C GLY A 502 2.58 -1.08 26.10
N ALA A 503 3.84 -1.10 26.52
CA ALA A 503 4.93 -1.69 25.72
C ALA A 503 4.64 -3.17 25.40
N GLY A 504 4.66 -3.53 24.11
CA GLY A 504 4.34 -4.88 23.63
C GLY A 504 2.88 -5.29 23.82
N GLY A 505 2.02 -4.39 24.32
CA GLY A 505 0.58 -4.63 24.53
C GLY A 505 -0.25 -4.42 23.26
N ASN A 506 -1.54 -4.65 23.41
CA ASN A 506 -2.53 -4.43 22.36
C ASN A 506 -3.86 -3.95 22.96
N LEU A 507 -4.71 -3.40 22.10
CA LEU A 507 -6.14 -3.20 22.35
C LEU A 507 -6.91 -4.10 21.41
N THR A 508 -7.68 -5.04 21.97
CA THR A 508 -8.44 -6.02 21.20
C THR A 508 -9.94 -5.81 21.40
N ALA A 509 -10.64 -5.57 20.29
CA ALA A 509 -12.10 -5.53 20.25
C ALA A 509 -12.62 -6.77 19.52
N GLY A 510 -13.25 -7.69 20.27
CA GLY A 510 -14.01 -8.81 19.73
C GLY A 510 -15.39 -8.35 19.30
N PHE A 511 -15.89 -8.86 18.16
CA PHE A 511 -17.25 -8.56 17.68
C PHE A 511 -17.81 -9.70 16.85
N VAL A 512 -19.12 -9.74 16.72
CA VAL A 512 -19.85 -10.82 16.04
C VAL A 512 -20.74 -10.24 14.95
N ILE A 513 -20.66 -10.83 13.76
CA ILE A 513 -21.58 -10.59 12.65
C ILE A 513 -22.60 -11.73 12.61
N SER A 514 -23.89 -11.40 12.55
CA SER A 514 -24.99 -12.36 12.48
C SER A 514 -25.88 -12.09 11.26
N GLY A 515 -26.47 -13.15 10.71
CA GLY A 515 -27.35 -13.11 9.55
C GLY A 515 -26.61 -13.26 8.23
N ALA A 516 -26.70 -12.30 7.32
CA ALA A 516 -25.91 -12.26 6.08
C ALA A 516 -24.56 -11.55 6.28
N SER A 517 -23.71 -11.54 5.25
CA SER A 517 -22.45 -10.79 5.28
C SER A 517 -22.70 -9.30 5.53
N LYS A 518 -21.82 -8.67 6.31
CA LYS A 518 -21.89 -7.26 6.70
C LYS A 518 -20.61 -6.54 6.32
N THR A 519 -20.76 -5.44 5.61
CA THR A 519 -19.64 -4.51 5.39
C THR A 519 -19.46 -3.62 6.62
N VAL A 520 -18.23 -3.57 7.11
CA VAL A 520 -17.82 -2.74 8.24
C VAL A 520 -16.60 -1.90 7.89
N LEU A 521 -16.57 -0.67 8.40
CA LEU A 521 -15.37 0.14 8.48
C LEU A 521 -14.79 -0.04 9.89
N ILE A 522 -13.57 -0.57 9.98
CA ILE A 522 -12.86 -0.74 11.24
C ILE A 522 -11.71 0.24 11.28
N ARG A 523 -11.59 0.98 12.38
CA ARG A 523 -10.59 2.03 12.53
C ARG A 523 -9.79 1.82 13.80
N ALA A 524 -8.50 2.17 13.73
CA ALA A 524 -7.60 2.30 14.86
C ALA A 524 -7.05 3.73 14.85
N THR A 525 -7.64 4.56 15.70
CA THR A 525 -7.31 5.97 15.83
C THR A 525 -6.27 6.15 16.94
N GLY A 526 -5.15 6.77 16.61
CA GLY A 526 -4.09 7.13 17.54
C GLY A 526 -3.78 8.63 17.41
N PRO A 527 -2.99 9.04 16.38
CA PRO A 527 -2.57 10.45 16.22
C PRO A 527 -3.74 11.44 16.17
N SER A 528 -4.84 11.09 15.50
CA SER A 528 -6.02 11.97 15.38
C SER A 528 -6.78 12.17 16.68
N LEU A 529 -6.54 11.36 17.73
CA LEU A 529 -7.11 11.56 19.06
C LEU A 529 -6.58 12.83 19.75
N ALA A 530 -5.41 13.32 19.34
CA ALA A 530 -4.87 14.59 19.86
C ALA A 530 -5.81 15.76 19.61
N ASN A 531 -6.64 15.72 18.56
CA ASN A 531 -7.65 16.75 18.27
C ASN A 531 -8.72 16.87 19.36
N PHE A 532 -8.88 15.85 20.20
CA PHE A 532 -9.82 15.81 21.32
C PHE A 532 -9.13 16.08 22.66
N GLY A 533 -7.87 16.54 22.63
CA GLY A 533 -7.10 16.89 23.83
C GLY A 533 -6.59 15.67 24.63
N LEU A 534 -6.61 14.45 24.04
CA LEU A 534 -6.01 13.30 24.70
C LEU A 534 -4.47 13.39 24.64
N PRO A 535 -3.80 13.36 25.79
CA PRO A 535 -2.34 13.26 25.85
C PRO A 535 -1.86 11.83 25.55
N ASN A 536 -0.62 11.69 25.16
CA ASN A 536 0.05 10.37 25.02
C ASN A 536 -0.70 9.40 24.09
N VAL A 537 -1.12 9.88 22.91
CA VAL A 537 -1.78 9.04 21.92
C VAL A 537 -0.79 8.09 21.25
N LEU A 538 -1.25 6.92 20.81
CA LEU A 538 -0.45 5.96 20.05
C LEU A 538 -0.03 6.58 18.70
N ALA A 539 1.28 6.64 18.44
CA ALA A 539 1.82 7.38 17.30
C ALA A 539 1.57 6.69 15.94
N ASP A 540 1.50 5.36 15.91
CA ASP A 540 1.45 4.56 14.68
C ASP A 540 0.65 3.25 14.89
N PRO A 541 -0.67 3.34 15.05
CA PRO A 541 -1.50 2.16 15.24
C PRO A 541 -1.43 1.24 14.01
N LYS A 542 -1.17 -0.05 14.26
CA LYS A 542 -1.32 -1.14 13.31
C LYS A 542 -2.59 -1.90 13.64
N LEU A 543 -3.48 -2.02 12.66
CA LEU A 543 -4.75 -2.74 12.76
C LEU A 543 -4.65 -4.08 12.06
N VAL A 544 -5.04 -5.16 12.75
CA VAL A 544 -5.18 -6.51 12.17
C VAL A 544 -6.55 -7.05 12.55
N VAL A 545 -7.29 -7.56 11.57
CA VAL A 545 -8.61 -8.18 11.77
C VAL A 545 -8.49 -9.67 11.55
N TYR A 546 -8.89 -10.44 12.57
CA TYR A 546 -8.87 -11.90 12.54
C TYR A 546 -10.30 -12.47 12.46
N ASN A 547 -10.47 -13.53 11.69
CA ASN A 547 -11.61 -14.44 11.78
C ASN A 547 -11.30 -15.49 12.84
N LEU A 548 -12.10 -15.52 13.91
CA LEU A 548 -11.98 -16.46 15.03
C LEU A 548 -12.90 -17.69 14.88
N SER A 549 -13.71 -17.72 13.83
CA SER A 549 -14.63 -18.84 13.55
C SER A 549 -13.92 -20.04 12.91
N VAL A 550 -12.62 -19.92 12.62
CA VAL A 550 -11.79 -20.96 12.01
C VAL A 550 -10.52 -21.18 12.82
N THR A 551 -9.99 -22.39 12.81
CA THR A 551 -8.77 -22.75 13.53
C THR A 551 -7.73 -23.29 12.54
N PRO A 552 -6.51 -22.71 12.49
CA PRO A 552 -6.06 -21.51 13.23
C PRO A 552 -6.77 -20.23 12.79
N ASN A 553 -6.76 -19.19 13.66
CA ASN A 553 -7.33 -17.88 13.32
C ASN A 553 -6.68 -17.32 12.06
N VAL A 554 -7.48 -16.75 11.16
CA VAL A 554 -7.03 -16.25 9.86
C VAL A 554 -7.12 -14.72 9.81
N VAL A 555 -6.07 -14.06 9.33
CA VAL A 555 -6.09 -12.62 9.05
C VAL A 555 -6.98 -12.37 7.82
N VAL A 556 -7.97 -11.51 7.98
CA VAL A 556 -8.93 -11.15 6.90
C VAL A 556 -8.72 -9.72 6.39
N ALA A 557 -8.10 -8.85 7.18
CA ALA A 557 -7.70 -7.51 6.78
C ALA A 557 -6.58 -6.99 7.68
N THR A 558 -5.72 -6.13 7.15
CA THR A 558 -4.67 -5.44 7.92
C THR A 558 -4.39 -4.09 7.33
N ASN A 559 -4.00 -3.14 8.18
CA ASN A 559 -3.57 -1.81 7.75
C ASN A 559 -2.53 -1.24 8.73
N THR A 560 -1.58 -0.46 8.17
CA THR A 560 -0.55 0.25 8.94
C THR A 560 -0.42 1.65 8.37
N GLY A 561 -1.45 2.47 8.62
CA GLY A 561 -1.59 3.82 8.09
C GLY A 561 -2.61 3.92 6.96
N TRP A 562 -3.56 4.84 7.10
CA TRP A 562 -4.67 5.02 6.13
C TRP A 562 -4.25 5.66 4.80
N ALA A 563 -3.00 6.18 4.71
CA ALA A 563 -2.35 6.71 3.50
C ALA A 563 -3.17 7.81 2.76
N ASN A 564 -3.98 8.58 3.49
CA ASN A 564 -4.92 9.59 2.93
C ASN A 564 -5.89 8.99 1.88
N SER A 565 -6.26 7.72 2.02
CA SER A 565 -7.15 7.04 1.10
C SER A 565 -8.49 7.77 0.97
N ALA A 566 -8.79 8.26 -0.24
CA ALA A 566 -10.06 8.93 -0.54
C ALA A 566 -11.25 8.00 -0.30
N GLN A 567 -11.10 6.71 -0.58
CA GLN A 567 -12.12 5.68 -0.33
C GLN A 567 -12.43 5.56 1.16
N LEU A 568 -11.40 5.37 2.01
CA LEU A 568 -11.59 5.28 3.47
C LEU A 568 -12.14 6.59 4.05
N GLY A 569 -11.70 7.74 3.53
CA GLY A 569 -12.23 9.05 3.91
C GLY A 569 -13.73 9.19 3.58
N SER A 570 -14.15 8.77 2.39
CA SER A 570 -15.55 8.79 1.96
C SER A 570 -16.43 7.90 2.84
N PHE A 571 -16.01 6.66 3.10
CA PHE A 571 -16.76 5.75 3.97
C PHE A 571 -16.78 6.24 5.43
N SER A 572 -15.69 6.83 5.94
CA SER A 572 -15.67 7.47 7.26
C SER A 572 -16.75 8.55 7.37
N ALA A 573 -16.87 9.42 6.37
CA ALA A 573 -17.90 10.44 6.32
C ALA A 573 -19.32 9.86 6.27
N THR A 574 -19.53 8.80 5.47
CA THR A 574 -20.84 8.14 5.33
C THR A 574 -21.33 7.54 6.65
N VAL A 575 -20.45 6.97 7.46
CA VAL A 575 -20.81 6.38 8.77
C VAL A 575 -20.73 7.38 9.93
N GLY A 576 -20.45 8.65 9.66
CA GLY A 576 -20.33 9.70 10.67
C GLY A 576 -19.09 9.60 11.55
N ALA A 577 -18.07 8.89 11.11
CA ALA A 577 -16.81 8.80 11.82
C ALA A 577 -15.99 10.09 11.67
N GLN A 578 -15.30 10.50 12.73
CA GLN A 578 -14.44 11.70 12.69
C GLN A 578 -13.32 11.53 11.64
N PRO A 579 -13.01 12.56 10.85
CA PRO A 579 -11.95 12.48 9.86
C PRO A 579 -10.59 12.27 10.53
N PHE A 580 -9.74 11.46 9.89
CA PHE A 580 -8.34 11.38 10.26
C PHE A 580 -7.58 12.65 9.80
N ASN A 581 -6.54 13.00 10.53
CA ASN A 581 -5.63 14.06 10.11
C ASN A 581 -4.88 13.65 8.84
N THR A 582 -4.80 14.56 7.87
CA THR A 582 -4.01 14.35 6.66
C THR A 582 -2.55 14.02 7.02
N GLY A 583 -2.01 12.95 6.44
CA GLY A 583 -0.65 12.48 6.70
C GLY A 583 -0.47 11.75 8.03
N SER A 584 -1.54 11.56 8.81
CA SER A 584 -1.44 10.78 10.05
C SER A 584 -1.22 9.30 9.78
N LYS A 585 -0.68 8.60 10.77
CA LYS A 585 -0.49 7.15 10.76
C LYS A 585 -1.66 6.38 11.38
N ASP A 586 -2.82 7.01 11.53
CA ASP A 586 -4.04 6.29 11.90
C ASP A 586 -4.32 5.17 10.91
N SER A 587 -4.93 4.08 11.34
CA SER A 587 -5.20 2.92 10.49
C SER A 587 -6.69 2.68 10.31
N ALA A 588 -7.10 2.24 9.13
CA ALA A 588 -8.46 1.80 8.86
C ALA A 588 -8.52 0.71 7.79
N VAL A 589 -9.52 -0.15 7.89
CA VAL A 589 -9.86 -1.13 6.86
C VAL A 589 -11.36 -1.08 6.58
N LEU A 590 -11.71 -1.18 5.30
CA LEU A 590 -13.06 -1.44 4.85
C LEU A 590 -13.13 -2.90 4.43
N VAL A 591 -14.02 -3.69 5.05
CA VAL A 591 -14.07 -5.13 4.83
C VAL A 591 -15.50 -5.64 4.94
N THR A 592 -15.89 -6.61 4.10
CA THR A 592 -17.11 -7.37 4.26
C THR A 592 -16.80 -8.70 4.93
N LEU A 593 -17.53 -8.99 6.00
CA LEU A 593 -17.34 -10.17 6.83
C LEU A 593 -18.58 -11.04 6.78
N PRO A 594 -18.45 -12.35 6.45
CA PRO A 594 -19.51 -13.33 6.64
C PRO A 594 -19.98 -13.41 8.11
N PRO A 595 -21.12 -14.04 8.40
CA PRO A 595 -21.51 -14.35 9.77
C PRO A 595 -20.39 -15.10 10.51
N GLY A 596 -20.05 -14.66 11.71
CA GLY A 596 -18.97 -15.27 12.49
C GLY A 596 -18.40 -14.33 13.56
N ASN A 597 -17.37 -14.85 14.26
CA ASN A 597 -16.66 -14.18 15.34
C ASN A 597 -15.37 -13.56 14.82
N TYR A 598 -15.11 -12.33 15.18
CA TYR A 598 -13.97 -11.55 14.72
C TYR A 598 -13.28 -10.82 15.87
N SER A 599 -12.02 -10.47 15.67
CA SER A 599 -11.32 -9.52 16.53
C SER A 599 -10.56 -8.48 15.70
N ALA A 600 -10.66 -7.23 16.10
CA ALA A 600 -9.84 -6.13 15.64
C ALA A 600 -8.75 -5.89 16.69
N VAL A 601 -7.52 -6.14 16.32
CA VAL A 601 -6.35 -6.02 17.21
C VAL A 601 -5.55 -4.80 16.79
N VAL A 602 -5.35 -3.88 17.74
CA VAL A 602 -4.56 -2.65 17.56
C VAL A 602 -3.27 -2.78 18.36
N THR A 603 -2.15 -2.62 17.69
CA THR A 603 -0.80 -2.57 18.28
C THR A 603 -0.06 -1.34 17.78
N SER A 604 1.09 -1.01 18.36
CA SER A 604 2.02 -0.07 17.72
C SER A 604 2.81 -0.75 16.60
N ALA A 605 2.95 -0.11 15.45
CA ALA A 605 3.81 -0.61 14.37
C ALA A 605 5.29 -0.50 14.71
N SER A 606 5.70 0.49 15.51
CA SER A 606 7.08 0.71 15.96
C SER A 606 7.39 0.16 17.36
N GLY A 607 6.40 -0.43 18.06
CA GLY A 607 6.54 -0.90 19.44
C GLY A 607 6.36 0.18 20.50
N GLY A 608 5.88 1.37 20.14
CA GLY A 608 5.58 2.48 21.04
C GLY A 608 4.38 2.20 21.95
N THR A 609 4.10 3.14 22.87
CA THR A 609 2.97 3.11 23.81
C THR A 609 2.08 4.32 23.62
N GLY A 610 0.82 4.26 24.07
CA GLY A 610 -0.10 5.39 24.03
C GLY A 610 -1.56 4.97 23.95
N SER A 611 -2.45 5.94 24.05
CA SER A 611 -3.90 5.71 23.92
C SER A 611 -4.30 5.50 22.49
N ALA A 612 -5.14 4.50 22.25
CA ALA A 612 -5.74 4.20 20.96
C ALA A 612 -7.25 3.97 21.11
N LEU A 613 -8.00 4.36 20.08
CA LEU A 613 -9.42 4.09 19.93
C LEU A 613 -9.60 3.08 18.80
N VAL A 614 -10.22 1.94 19.09
CA VAL A 614 -10.70 1.01 18.07
C VAL A 614 -12.19 1.22 17.87
N GLU A 615 -12.63 1.28 16.62
CA GLU A 615 -14.01 1.55 16.24
C GLU A 615 -14.45 0.57 15.16
N VAL A 616 -15.65 0.03 15.28
CA VAL A 616 -16.30 -0.82 14.26
C VAL A 616 -17.61 -0.15 13.86
N TYR A 617 -17.70 0.30 12.62
CA TYR A 617 -18.88 0.94 12.05
C TYR A 617 -19.56 0.02 11.05
N GLU A 618 -20.86 -0.10 11.13
CA GLU A 618 -21.67 -0.73 10.09
C GLU A 618 -21.72 0.19 8.86
N VAL A 619 -21.35 -0.34 7.69
CA VAL A 619 -21.57 0.31 6.39
C VAL A 619 -22.87 -0.22 5.79
N GLN A 620 -23.72 0.69 5.32
CA GLN A 620 -25.04 0.39 4.73
C GLN A 620 -24.96 0.20 3.21
#